data_39249f6557876dfdfd20faa8f143606a
#
_entry.id   39249f6557876dfdfd20faa8f143606a
#
_cell.length_a   1.000
_cell.length_b   1.000
_cell.length_c   1.000
_cell.angle_alpha   90.00
_cell.angle_beta   90.00
_cell.angle_gamma   90.00
#
_symmetry.space_group_name_H-M   'P 1'
#
loop_
_entity.id
_entity.type
_entity.pdbx_description
1 polymer ?
#
loop_
_entity_poly.entity_id
_entity_poly.type
_entity_poly.pdbx_seq_one_letter_code
_entity_poly.pdbx_strand_id
1 'polypeptide(L)'
;VADEDTLTSDLAAAAGRAALDAAGLVAADIDLVIVATTTPDMVFPSTACIVQAKLGMTGGIAFDIQAVCTGFIYGLATAERFMRAGGIRHALVIGAETFTRLLDWNDRGTCVLFGDGAGAVVLSLADTPGLLSSHLHADGRHVGMLCVPGHVNRGTIAPEPFVHMDGQSVFKFAVKVLDEVCREALLANDLGIEQVDWLIPHQANTRILSATARRLGIAEDHVVVTVPKHGNTSAASVPLALDTAVRDGRIRRGQLLLLTAVGGGFTWGAVLLRF
;
A
#
# COMPACT_ATOMS: atom_id res chain seq x y z
N VAL A 1 2.59 16.53 4.25
CA VAL A 1 4.02 16.56 4.58
C VAL A 1 4.14 16.39 6.08
N ALA A 2 4.88 15.38 6.52
CA ALA A 2 5.17 15.15 7.93
C ALA A 2 6.17 16.22 8.46
N ASP A 3 6.08 16.51 9.76
CA ASP A 3 7.05 17.36 10.43
C ASP A 3 8.45 16.74 10.39
N GLU A 4 9.49 17.56 10.53
CA GLU A 4 10.88 17.14 10.37
C GLU A 4 11.27 15.99 11.33
N ASP A 5 10.74 16.01 12.55
CA ASP A 5 11.00 15.01 13.59
C ASP A 5 10.08 13.78 13.52
N THR A 6 9.04 13.80 12.66
CA THR A 6 8.08 12.69 12.54
C THR A 6 8.63 11.61 11.63
N LEU A 7 8.99 10.47 12.15
CA LEU A 7 9.51 9.33 11.40
C LEU A 7 8.39 8.46 10.80
N THR A 8 8.73 7.62 9.84
CA THR A 8 7.78 6.69 9.21
C THR A 8 7.15 5.76 10.25
N SER A 9 7.92 5.30 11.26
CA SER A 9 7.40 4.48 12.34
C SER A 9 6.40 5.20 13.25
N ASP A 10 6.46 6.55 13.36
CA ASP A 10 5.47 7.31 14.13
C ASP A 10 4.11 7.29 13.45
N LEU A 11 4.11 7.57 12.14
CA LEU A 11 2.91 7.48 11.31
C LEU A 11 2.35 6.06 11.31
N ALA A 12 3.23 5.06 11.11
CA ALA A 12 2.86 3.65 11.09
C ALA A 12 2.26 3.18 12.42
N ALA A 13 2.85 3.57 13.56
CA ALA A 13 2.33 3.22 14.89
C ALA A 13 0.97 3.90 15.17
N ALA A 14 0.77 5.13 14.71
CA ALA A 14 -0.52 5.81 14.82
C ALA A 14 -1.60 5.09 14.01
N ALA A 15 -1.31 4.74 12.74
CA ALA A 15 -2.22 3.95 11.91
C ALA A 15 -2.48 2.56 12.49
N GLY A 16 -1.43 1.90 13.03
CA GLY A 16 -1.55 0.60 13.70
C GLY A 16 -2.50 0.64 14.90
N ARG A 17 -2.37 1.64 15.77
CA ARG A 17 -3.31 1.84 16.90
C ARG A 17 -4.75 2.01 16.42
N ALA A 18 -4.97 2.86 15.41
CA ALA A 18 -6.30 3.07 14.87
C ALA A 18 -6.91 1.79 14.25
N ALA A 19 -6.08 0.93 13.63
CA ALA A 19 -6.51 -0.35 13.08
C ALA A 19 -6.84 -1.38 14.19
N LEU A 20 -6.06 -1.40 15.29
CA LEU A 20 -6.34 -2.23 16.46
C LEU A 20 -7.66 -1.82 17.11
N ASP A 21 -7.87 -0.53 17.34
CA ASP A 21 -9.11 0.02 17.89
C ASP A 21 -10.33 -0.36 17.04
N ALA A 22 -10.21 -0.24 15.70
CA ALA A 22 -11.27 -0.60 14.75
C ALA A 22 -11.56 -2.11 14.75
N ALA A 23 -10.56 -2.94 15.03
CA ALA A 23 -10.69 -4.39 15.13
C ALA A 23 -11.18 -4.88 16.50
N GLY A 24 -11.20 -4.00 17.51
CA GLY A 24 -11.49 -4.38 18.91
C GLY A 24 -10.42 -5.27 19.52
N LEU A 25 -9.17 -5.13 19.07
CA LEU A 25 -8.00 -5.91 19.49
C LEU A 25 -6.98 -5.04 20.22
N VAL A 26 -6.14 -5.67 21.03
CA VAL A 26 -4.98 -5.02 21.65
C VAL A 26 -3.67 -5.50 21.00
N ALA A 27 -2.60 -4.76 21.24
CA ALA A 27 -1.30 -5.06 20.64
C ALA A 27 -0.79 -6.49 20.97
N ALA A 28 -1.15 -7.02 22.12
CA ALA A 28 -0.79 -8.39 22.55
C ALA A 28 -1.47 -9.50 21.74
N ASP A 29 -2.55 -9.19 21.03
CA ASP A 29 -3.27 -10.17 20.19
C ASP A 29 -2.60 -10.37 18.82
N ILE A 30 -1.67 -9.51 18.43
CA ILE A 30 -1.05 -9.49 17.10
C ILE A 30 0.16 -10.42 17.06
N ASP A 31 0.11 -11.40 16.16
CA ASP A 31 1.17 -12.38 15.95
C ASP A 31 2.19 -11.95 14.89
N LEU A 32 1.77 -11.08 13.95
CA LEU A 32 2.57 -10.64 12.80
C LEU A 32 2.35 -9.16 12.51
N VAL A 33 3.46 -8.41 12.39
CA VAL A 33 3.47 -7.02 11.89
C VAL A 33 4.25 -6.96 10.59
N ILE A 34 3.62 -6.47 9.53
CA ILE A 34 4.29 -6.15 8.25
C ILE A 34 4.15 -4.65 8.00
N VAL A 35 5.27 -3.97 7.82
CA VAL A 35 5.29 -2.58 7.37
C VAL A 35 5.77 -2.52 5.92
N ALA A 36 4.92 -2.04 5.03
CA ALA A 36 5.28 -1.75 3.65
C ALA A 36 5.78 -0.30 3.58
N THR A 37 7.06 -0.12 3.32
CA THR A 37 7.72 1.20 3.24
C THR A 37 8.95 1.19 2.35
N THR A 38 9.21 2.33 1.70
CA THR A 38 10.47 2.66 1.00
C THR A 38 11.27 3.74 1.74
N THR A 39 10.70 4.27 2.80
CA THR A 39 11.28 5.34 3.63
C THR A 39 11.41 4.88 5.08
N PRO A 40 12.20 3.81 5.35
CA PRO A 40 12.39 3.32 6.71
C PRO A 40 13.06 4.38 7.58
N ASP A 41 12.85 4.32 8.89
CA ASP A 41 13.49 5.24 9.85
C ASP A 41 15.02 5.18 9.79
N MET A 42 15.54 3.99 9.52
CA MET A 42 16.98 3.71 9.48
C MET A 42 17.28 2.46 8.62
N VAL A 43 18.54 2.24 8.31
CA VAL A 43 18.98 1.09 7.50
C VAL A 43 18.60 -0.25 8.14
N PHE A 44 18.76 -0.36 9.44
CA PHE A 44 18.26 -1.44 10.32
C PHE A 44 18.26 -0.95 11.78
N PRO A 45 17.40 -1.50 12.66
CA PRO A 45 16.43 -2.56 12.44
C PRO A 45 15.28 -2.15 11.50
N SER A 46 14.39 -3.09 11.16
CA SER A 46 13.21 -2.81 10.34
C SER A 46 12.28 -1.83 11.03
N THR A 47 11.56 -1.03 10.25
CA THR A 47 10.51 -0.12 10.75
C THR A 47 9.43 -0.91 11.49
N ALA A 48 9.10 -2.13 11.05
CA ALA A 48 8.15 -3.00 11.75
C ALA A 48 8.58 -3.35 13.18
N CYS A 49 9.87 -3.60 13.44
CA CYS A 49 10.38 -3.82 14.80
C CYS A 49 10.23 -2.56 15.68
N ILE A 50 10.46 -1.38 15.10
CA ILE A 50 10.28 -0.10 15.80
C ILE A 50 8.81 0.13 16.11
N VAL A 51 7.92 -0.12 15.15
CA VAL A 51 6.46 -0.05 15.32
C VAL A 51 5.97 -1.01 16.40
N GLN A 52 6.46 -2.25 16.39
CA GLN A 52 6.16 -3.25 17.40
C GLN A 52 6.46 -2.69 18.83
N ALA A 53 7.65 -2.11 19.01
CA ALA A 53 8.02 -1.48 20.28
C ALA A 53 7.12 -0.28 20.62
N LYS A 54 6.79 0.60 19.66
CA LYS A 54 5.91 1.76 19.86
C LYS A 54 4.46 1.38 20.16
N LEU A 55 4.01 0.19 19.75
CA LEU A 55 2.70 -0.37 20.08
C LEU A 55 2.69 -1.10 21.43
N GLY A 56 3.85 -1.31 22.06
CA GLY A 56 3.97 -2.05 23.30
C GLY A 56 3.87 -3.57 23.14
N MET A 57 4.12 -4.09 21.97
CA MET A 57 4.14 -5.55 21.71
C MET A 57 5.42 -6.16 22.28
N THR A 58 5.32 -7.34 22.88
CA THR A 58 6.45 -8.06 23.51
C THR A 58 6.83 -9.34 22.75
N GLY A 59 6.19 -9.64 21.64
CA GLY A 59 6.42 -10.85 20.85
C GLY A 59 5.87 -10.74 19.45
N GLY A 60 5.84 -11.87 18.73
CA GLY A 60 5.35 -11.95 17.36
C GLY A 60 6.43 -11.69 16.31
N ILE A 61 6.07 -11.89 15.04
CA ILE A 61 6.94 -11.70 13.88
C ILE A 61 6.82 -10.24 13.41
N ALA A 62 7.95 -9.58 13.11
CA ALA A 62 7.94 -8.20 12.59
C ALA A 62 9.02 -8.03 11.51
N PHE A 63 8.64 -7.55 10.32
CA PHE A 63 9.55 -7.23 9.23
C PHE A 63 8.95 -6.21 8.26
N ASP A 64 9.83 -5.54 7.52
CA ASP A 64 9.44 -4.62 6.46
C ASP A 64 9.37 -5.35 5.11
N ILE A 65 8.50 -4.85 4.22
CA ILE A 65 8.43 -5.25 2.83
C ILE A 65 8.57 -4.03 1.92
N GLN A 66 9.40 -4.14 0.88
CA GLN A 66 9.58 -3.06 -0.08
C GLN A 66 9.10 -3.49 -1.47
N ALA A 67 8.02 -2.88 -1.91
CA ALA A 67 7.51 -2.95 -3.28
C ALA A 67 6.93 -1.59 -3.70
N VAL A 68 7.49 -0.51 -3.16
CA VAL A 68 7.11 0.89 -3.39
C VAL A 68 5.58 1.06 -3.24
N CYS A 69 4.93 1.69 -4.20
CA CYS A 69 3.48 1.95 -4.15
C CYS A 69 2.61 0.66 -4.11
N THR A 70 3.18 -0.49 -4.52
CA THR A 70 2.51 -1.79 -4.44
C THR A 70 2.70 -2.47 -3.07
N GLY A 71 3.51 -1.88 -2.19
CA GLY A 71 3.95 -2.48 -0.93
C GLY A 71 2.80 -2.98 -0.06
N PHE A 72 1.72 -2.21 0.08
CA PHE A 72 0.57 -2.65 0.87
C PHE A 72 -0.14 -3.88 0.28
N ILE A 73 -0.30 -3.96 -1.05
CA ILE A 73 -0.86 -5.13 -1.74
C ILE A 73 0.02 -6.37 -1.53
N TYR A 74 1.35 -6.21 -1.63
CA TYR A 74 2.32 -7.27 -1.32
C TYR A 74 2.26 -7.67 0.16
N GLY A 75 2.11 -6.69 1.06
CA GLY A 75 1.95 -6.93 2.50
C GLY A 75 0.72 -7.76 2.83
N LEU A 76 -0.44 -7.42 2.24
CA LEU A 76 -1.68 -8.19 2.39
C LEU A 76 -1.53 -9.64 1.92
N ALA A 77 -0.98 -9.82 0.71
CA ALA A 77 -0.76 -11.15 0.14
C ALA A 77 0.24 -11.97 0.97
N THR A 78 1.28 -11.33 1.50
CA THR A 78 2.29 -11.98 2.35
C THR A 78 1.68 -12.40 3.69
N ALA A 79 0.95 -11.50 4.36
CA ALA A 79 0.29 -11.80 5.63
C ALA A 79 -0.70 -12.97 5.48
N GLU A 80 -1.51 -12.95 4.43
CA GLU A 80 -2.47 -14.02 4.14
C GLU A 80 -1.77 -15.38 3.98
N ARG A 81 -0.63 -15.45 3.28
CA ARG A 81 0.15 -16.69 3.12
C ARG A 81 0.73 -17.17 4.45
N PHE A 82 1.25 -16.27 5.29
CA PHE A 82 1.69 -16.62 6.65
C PHE A 82 0.55 -17.18 7.49
N MET A 83 -0.62 -16.54 7.46
CA MET A 83 -1.80 -16.98 8.22
C MET A 83 -2.29 -18.36 7.76
N ARG A 84 -2.33 -18.60 6.44
CA ARG A 84 -2.71 -19.93 5.88
C ARG A 84 -1.72 -21.04 6.22
N ALA A 85 -0.43 -20.71 6.38
CA ALA A 85 0.58 -21.67 6.81
C ALA A 85 0.41 -22.12 8.28
N GLY A 86 -0.38 -21.37 9.06
CA GLY A 86 -0.70 -21.66 10.46
C GLY A 86 0.20 -20.96 11.46
N GLY A 87 -0.25 -20.89 12.72
CA GLY A 87 0.47 -20.25 13.81
C GLY A 87 0.28 -18.73 13.93
N ILE A 88 -0.44 -18.10 13.01
CA ILE A 88 -0.76 -16.65 12.99
C ILE A 88 -2.28 -16.51 12.98
N ARG A 89 -2.85 -15.88 14.00
CA ARG A 89 -4.29 -15.58 14.09
C ARG A 89 -4.63 -14.18 13.65
N HIS A 90 -3.78 -13.20 14.02
CA HIS A 90 -3.96 -11.79 13.71
C HIS A 90 -2.68 -11.20 13.14
N ALA A 91 -2.80 -10.55 12.00
CA ALA A 91 -1.70 -9.85 11.33
C ALA A 91 -2.05 -8.38 11.15
N LEU A 92 -1.15 -7.50 11.56
CA LEU A 92 -1.22 -6.05 11.33
C LEU A 92 -0.40 -5.72 10.09
N VAL A 93 -1.07 -5.23 9.04
CA VAL A 93 -0.45 -4.83 7.78
C VAL A 93 -0.55 -3.32 7.64
N ILE A 94 0.59 -2.66 7.50
CA ILE A 94 0.72 -1.20 7.48
C ILE A 94 1.39 -0.78 6.18
N GLY A 95 0.85 0.22 5.49
CA GLY A 95 1.56 0.98 4.47
C GLY A 95 1.91 2.34 5.07
N ALA A 96 3.19 2.73 5.07
CA ALA A 96 3.65 3.96 5.70
C ALA A 96 4.83 4.58 4.95
N GLU A 97 4.77 5.90 4.75
CA GLU A 97 5.82 6.62 4.03
C GLU A 97 6.01 8.05 4.55
N THR A 98 7.26 8.49 4.60
CA THR A 98 7.67 9.89 4.62
C THR A 98 8.31 10.23 3.26
N PHE A 99 7.53 10.06 2.19
CA PHE A 99 8.00 10.08 0.81
C PHE A 99 8.51 11.46 0.38
N THR A 100 8.01 12.54 1.01
CA THR A 100 8.42 13.91 0.70
C THR A 100 9.90 14.18 1.00
N ARG A 101 10.57 13.32 1.79
CA ARG A 101 12.01 13.38 2.06
C ARG A 101 12.89 12.93 0.90
N LEU A 102 12.28 12.28 -0.11
CA LEU A 102 12.97 11.81 -1.31
C LEU A 102 12.75 12.77 -2.49
N LEU A 103 12.16 13.96 -2.26
CA LEU A 103 11.83 14.92 -3.32
C LEU A 103 12.89 16.02 -3.44
N ASP A 104 13.32 16.27 -4.67
CA ASP A 104 13.90 17.57 -5.00
C ASP A 104 12.77 18.60 -5.11
N TRP A 105 12.68 19.50 -4.15
CA TRP A 105 11.65 20.55 -4.11
C TRP A 105 11.75 21.58 -5.24
N ASN A 106 12.85 21.56 -6.02
CA ASN A 106 13.02 22.36 -7.24
C ASN A 106 12.45 21.65 -8.48
N ASP A 107 12.30 20.32 -8.43
CA ASP A 107 11.68 19.54 -9.51
C ASP A 107 10.16 19.56 -9.42
N ARG A 108 9.52 20.45 -10.15
CA ARG A 108 8.05 20.57 -10.22
C ARG A 108 7.36 19.39 -10.91
N GLY A 109 8.11 18.51 -11.55
CA GLY A 109 7.58 17.27 -12.15
C GLY A 109 7.21 16.21 -11.12
N THR A 110 7.87 16.24 -9.97
CA THR A 110 7.70 15.25 -8.90
C THR A 110 7.20 15.85 -7.58
N CYS A 111 7.71 16.99 -7.12
CA CYS A 111 7.43 17.52 -5.78
C CYS A 111 5.95 17.85 -5.53
N VAL A 112 5.17 18.11 -6.58
CA VAL A 112 3.72 18.42 -6.47
C VAL A 112 2.82 17.17 -6.40
N LEU A 113 3.38 15.99 -6.54
CA LEU A 113 2.59 14.75 -6.65
C LEU A 113 2.52 13.98 -5.33
N PHE A 114 3.63 13.91 -4.61
CA PHE A 114 3.79 12.99 -3.48
C PHE A 114 3.45 13.64 -2.14
N GLY A 115 3.07 12.79 -1.19
CA GLY A 115 2.78 13.14 0.19
C GLY A 115 3.23 12.06 1.16
N ASP A 116 3.10 12.35 2.45
CA ASP A 116 3.44 11.45 3.55
C ASP A 116 2.16 10.92 4.19
N GLY A 117 2.24 9.74 4.79
CA GLY A 117 1.11 9.18 5.51
C GLY A 117 1.28 7.70 5.84
N ALA A 118 0.35 7.19 6.63
CA ALA A 118 0.23 5.77 6.93
C ALA A 118 -1.22 5.34 7.01
N GLY A 119 -1.48 4.10 6.60
CA GLY A 119 -2.75 3.42 6.80
C GLY A 119 -2.50 1.97 7.14
N ALA A 120 -3.40 1.35 7.89
CA ALA A 120 -3.24 0.00 8.39
C ALA A 120 -4.54 -0.78 8.40
N VAL A 121 -4.43 -2.10 8.32
CA VAL A 121 -5.53 -3.04 8.56
C VAL A 121 -5.06 -4.18 9.45
N VAL A 122 -6.01 -4.79 10.16
CA VAL A 122 -5.82 -6.08 10.83
C VAL A 122 -6.50 -7.15 9.99
N LEU A 123 -5.74 -8.20 9.63
CA LEU A 123 -6.26 -9.44 9.11
C LEU A 123 -6.44 -10.42 10.27
N SER A 124 -7.60 -11.07 10.33
CA SER A 124 -7.91 -12.08 11.32
C SER A 124 -8.37 -13.37 10.64
N LEU A 125 -8.01 -14.53 11.21
CA LEU A 125 -8.58 -15.80 10.75
C LEU A 125 -10.09 -15.78 10.97
N ALA A 126 -10.83 -16.26 9.98
CA ALA A 126 -12.27 -16.38 9.99
C ALA A 126 -12.70 -17.69 9.31
N ASP A 127 -13.89 -18.17 9.63
CA ASP A 127 -14.46 -19.39 9.03
C ASP A 127 -14.82 -19.18 7.55
N THR A 128 -15.13 -17.95 7.16
CA THR A 128 -15.40 -17.57 5.77
C THR A 128 -14.28 -16.72 5.21
N PRO A 129 -13.80 -17.00 3.99
CA PRO A 129 -12.74 -16.21 3.38
C PRO A 129 -13.17 -14.77 3.16
N GLY A 130 -12.45 -13.81 3.79
CA GLY A 130 -12.56 -12.38 3.48
C GLY A 130 -11.68 -12.04 2.27
N LEU A 131 -10.38 -12.34 2.32
CA LEU A 131 -9.47 -12.21 1.18
C LEU A 131 -9.65 -13.42 0.25
N LEU A 132 -10.17 -13.19 -0.96
CA LEU A 132 -10.51 -14.22 -1.93
C LEU A 132 -9.29 -14.64 -2.73
N SER A 133 -8.54 -13.68 -3.28
CA SER A 133 -7.30 -13.95 -4.01
C SER A 133 -6.35 -12.75 -4.02
N SER A 134 -5.09 -13.01 -4.30
CA SER A 134 -4.06 -12.01 -4.49
C SER A 134 -3.18 -12.38 -5.68
N HIS A 135 -2.92 -11.41 -6.56
CA HIS A 135 -2.15 -11.53 -7.79
C HIS A 135 -1.03 -10.50 -7.77
N LEU A 136 0.20 -10.96 -7.88
CA LEU A 136 1.40 -10.13 -7.73
C LEU A 136 2.33 -10.36 -8.90
N HIS A 137 2.86 -9.29 -9.47
CA HIS A 137 3.77 -9.31 -10.60
C HIS A 137 4.91 -8.31 -10.44
N ALA A 138 6.02 -8.57 -11.12
CA ALA A 138 7.16 -7.65 -11.22
C ALA A 138 7.86 -7.77 -12.57
N ASP A 139 8.43 -6.65 -13.05
CA ASP A 139 9.29 -6.60 -14.22
C ASP A 139 10.44 -5.61 -13.99
N GLY A 140 11.61 -6.15 -13.62
CA GLY A 140 12.81 -5.37 -13.33
C GLY A 140 13.44 -4.68 -14.55
N ARG A 141 13.00 -4.95 -15.77
CA ARG A 141 13.48 -4.25 -16.99
C ARG A 141 13.10 -2.77 -17.00
N HIS A 142 12.16 -2.37 -16.17
CA HIS A 142 11.60 -1.02 -16.12
C HIS A 142 12.10 -0.17 -14.96
N VAL A 143 13.12 -0.63 -14.22
CA VAL A 143 13.63 0.03 -13.01
C VAL A 143 13.96 1.52 -13.21
N GLY A 144 14.43 1.93 -14.37
CA GLY A 144 14.79 3.32 -14.66
C GLY A 144 13.60 4.28 -14.88
N MET A 145 12.35 3.79 -15.01
CA MET A 145 11.20 4.66 -15.26
C MET A 145 10.71 5.38 -13.99
N LEU A 146 10.87 4.75 -12.82
CA LEU A 146 10.54 5.33 -11.52
C LEU A 146 11.47 4.71 -10.47
N CYS A 147 12.41 5.49 -9.97
CA CYS A 147 13.38 5.04 -8.98
C CYS A 147 13.86 6.18 -8.08
N VAL A 148 14.45 5.79 -6.97
CA VAL A 148 15.28 6.67 -6.12
C VAL A 148 16.67 6.06 -6.12
N PRO A 149 17.66 6.65 -6.79
CA PRO A 149 19.03 6.17 -6.77
C PRO A 149 19.64 6.34 -5.37
N GLY A 150 20.75 5.67 -5.13
CA GLY A 150 21.50 5.80 -3.89
C GLY A 150 21.73 4.46 -3.23
N HIS A 151 22.96 4.29 -2.73
CA HIS A 151 23.38 3.16 -1.93
C HIS A 151 24.26 3.65 -0.77
N VAL A 152 24.17 2.95 0.34
CA VAL A 152 25.00 3.26 1.50
C VAL A 152 26.45 2.84 1.22
N ASN A 153 27.39 3.78 1.32
CA ASN A 153 28.81 3.54 1.20
C ASN A 153 29.56 4.33 2.28
N ARG A 154 30.26 3.62 3.19
CA ARG A 154 31.05 4.20 4.28
C ARG A 154 30.28 5.24 5.12
N GLY A 155 29.00 4.95 5.41
CA GLY A 155 28.15 5.83 6.21
C GLY A 155 27.55 7.03 5.46
N THR A 156 27.74 7.12 4.15
CA THR A 156 27.13 8.12 3.29
C THR A 156 26.19 7.45 2.27
N ILE A 157 25.23 8.20 1.74
CA ILE A 157 24.38 7.79 0.62
C ILE A 157 24.84 8.55 -0.62
N ALA A 158 25.15 7.82 -1.69
CA ALA A 158 25.56 8.42 -2.96
C ALA A 158 25.03 7.59 -4.14
N PRO A 159 24.57 8.22 -5.25
CA PRO A 159 24.25 9.64 -5.38
C PRO A 159 23.10 10.09 -4.47
N GLU A 160 22.77 11.39 -4.50
CA GLU A 160 21.65 11.94 -3.73
C GLU A 160 20.35 11.19 -4.06
N PRO A 161 19.58 10.79 -3.01
CA PRO A 161 18.43 9.90 -3.16
C PRO A 161 17.15 10.65 -3.55
N PHE A 162 17.15 11.38 -4.67
CA PHE A 162 15.95 12.04 -5.17
C PHE A 162 15.17 11.16 -6.14
N VAL A 163 13.84 11.33 -6.12
CA VAL A 163 12.92 10.63 -7.03
C VAL A 163 13.22 11.02 -8.48
N HIS A 164 13.40 9.99 -9.30
CA HIS A 164 13.48 10.12 -10.74
C HIS A 164 12.27 9.43 -11.39
N MET A 165 11.53 10.13 -12.26
CA MET A 165 10.30 9.61 -12.87
C MET A 165 10.14 10.04 -14.33
N ASP A 166 10.00 9.06 -15.24
CA ASP A 166 9.44 9.27 -16.58
C ASP A 166 7.91 9.15 -16.52
N GLY A 167 7.24 10.26 -16.25
CA GLY A 167 5.80 10.28 -16.01
C GLY A 167 4.96 9.77 -17.18
N GLN A 168 5.43 9.93 -18.44
CA GLN A 168 4.70 9.46 -19.61
C GLN A 168 4.75 7.92 -19.74
N SER A 169 5.94 7.35 -19.57
CA SER A 169 6.13 5.90 -19.59
C SER A 169 5.44 5.23 -18.42
N VAL A 170 5.55 5.80 -17.22
CA VAL A 170 4.84 5.35 -16.01
C VAL A 170 3.32 5.32 -16.25
N PHE A 171 2.74 6.39 -16.81
CA PHE A 171 1.30 6.44 -17.10
C PHE A 171 0.84 5.30 -18.01
N LYS A 172 1.52 5.12 -19.14
CA LYS A 172 1.16 4.09 -20.14
C LYS A 172 1.27 2.68 -19.55
N PHE A 173 2.35 2.42 -18.82
CA PHE A 173 2.59 1.14 -18.18
C PHE A 173 1.55 0.87 -17.09
N ALA A 174 1.33 1.82 -16.19
CA ALA A 174 0.39 1.69 -15.07
C ALA A 174 -1.03 1.35 -15.54
N VAL A 175 -1.60 2.12 -16.46
CA VAL A 175 -2.97 1.88 -16.95
C VAL A 175 -3.12 0.51 -17.60
N LYS A 176 -2.06 0.01 -18.28
CA LYS A 176 -2.07 -1.32 -18.88
C LYS A 176 -2.09 -2.42 -17.82
N VAL A 177 -1.10 -2.41 -16.90
CA VAL A 177 -0.92 -3.52 -15.95
C VAL A 177 -1.98 -3.55 -14.87
N LEU A 178 -2.54 -2.39 -14.48
CA LEU A 178 -3.66 -2.32 -13.54
C LEU A 178 -4.93 -2.97 -14.13
N ASP A 179 -5.25 -2.73 -15.41
CA ASP A 179 -6.35 -3.41 -16.09
C ASP A 179 -6.13 -4.93 -16.14
N GLU A 180 -4.93 -5.35 -16.56
CA GLU A 180 -4.59 -6.77 -16.70
C GLU A 180 -4.70 -7.52 -15.36
N VAL A 181 -4.11 -7.01 -14.28
CA VAL A 181 -4.12 -7.67 -12.98
C VAL A 181 -5.49 -7.65 -12.29
N CYS A 182 -6.30 -6.61 -12.52
CA CYS A 182 -7.67 -6.59 -12.02
C CYS A 182 -8.53 -7.66 -12.71
N ARG A 183 -8.41 -7.81 -14.03
CA ARG A 183 -9.12 -8.87 -14.77
C ARG A 183 -8.63 -10.25 -14.37
N GLU A 184 -7.33 -10.44 -14.14
CA GLU A 184 -6.77 -11.69 -13.62
C GLU A 184 -7.41 -12.05 -12.27
N ALA A 185 -7.51 -11.09 -11.34
CA ALA A 185 -8.11 -11.32 -10.03
C ALA A 185 -9.60 -11.69 -10.12
N LEU A 186 -10.36 -11.05 -11.01
CA LEU A 186 -11.76 -11.35 -11.24
C LEU A 186 -11.94 -12.74 -11.87
N LEU A 187 -11.17 -13.03 -12.91
CA LEU A 187 -11.22 -14.32 -13.61
C LEU A 187 -10.88 -15.49 -12.70
N ALA A 188 -9.89 -15.34 -11.81
CA ALA A 188 -9.49 -16.37 -10.86
C ALA A 188 -10.58 -16.72 -9.82
N ASN A 189 -11.62 -15.88 -9.73
CA ASN A 189 -12.74 -16.07 -8.80
C ASN A 189 -14.09 -16.25 -9.52
N ASP A 190 -14.08 -16.46 -10.85
CA ASP A 190 -15.29 -16.58 -11.67
C ASP A 190 -16.25 -15.38 -11.50
N LEU A 191 -15.71 -14.15 -11.37
CA LEU A 191 -16.46 -12.91 -11.16
C LEU A 191 -16.30 -11.93 -12.32
N GLY A 192 -17.35 -11.16 -12.59
CA GLY A 192 -17.34 -10.03 -13.52
C GLY A 192 -17.07 -8.70 -12.80
N ILE A 193 -16.70 -7.70 -13.58
CA ILE A 193 -16.44 -6.35 -13.05
C ILE A 193 -17.69 -5.70 -12.46
N GLU A 194 -18.87 -6.06 -12.95
CA GLU A 194 -20.17 -5.58 -12.47
C GLU A 194 -20.52 -6.05 -11.05
N GLN A 195 -19.80 -7.04 -10.54
CA GLN A 195 -19.98 -7.55 -9.18
C GLN A 195 -19.10 -6.82 -8.16
N VAL A 196 -18.15 -6.00 -8.63
CA VAL A 196 -17.27 -5.19 -7.77
C VAL A 196 -18.03 -3.98 -7.25
N ASP A 197 -18.21 -3.92 -5.93
CA ASP A 197 -18.84 -2.77 -5.30
C ASP A 197 -17.92 -1.53 -5.31
N TRP A 198 -16.61 -1.74 -5.02
CA TRP A 198 -15.65 -0.65 -4.97
C TRP A 198 -14.29 -1.04 -5.55
N LEU A 199 -13.76 -0.20 -6.42
CA LEU A 199 -12.36 -0.20 -6.83
C LEU A 199 -11.57 0.75 -5.92
N ILE A 200 -10.51 0.24 -5.29
CA ILE A 200 -9.62 1.01 -4.41
C ILE A 200 -8.20 0.96 -5.01
N PRO A 201 -7.90 1.83 -5.98
CA PRO A 201 -6.62 1.83 -6.64
C PRO A 201 -5.58 2.63 -5.84
N HIS A 202 -4.30 2.35 -6.08
CA HIS A 202 -3.22 3.24 -5.68
C HIS A 202 -3.49 4.67 -6.16
N GLN A 203 -3.35 5.64 -5.27
CA GLN A 203 -3.68 7.04 -5.48
C GLN A 203 -2.52 7.81 -6.16
N ALA A 204 -2.08 7.35 -7.34
CA ALA A 204 -0.96 7.94 -8.06
C ALA A 204 -1.27 9.37 -8.54
N ASN A 205 -2.32 9.54 -9.30
CA ASN A 205 -2.93 10.80 -9.73
C ASN A 205 -4.31 10.52 -10.35
N THR A 206 -5.19 11.52 -10.40
CA THR A 206 -6.56 11.37 -10.90
C THR A 206 -6.64 10.85 -12.34
N ARG A 207 -5.65 11.20 -13.20
CA ARG A 207 -5.65 10.76 -14.62
C ARG A 207 -5.46 9.25 -14.75
N ILE A 208 -4.57 8.64 -13.94
CA ILE A 208 -4.37 7.18 -13.90
C ILE A 208 -5.64 6.51 -13.36
N LEU A 209 -6.22 7.03 -12.28
CA LEU A 209 -7.44 6.47 -11.69
C LEU A 209 -8.59 6.43 -12.70
N SER A 210 -8.93 7.57 -13.33
CA SER A 210 -10.00 7.64 -14.34
C SER A 210 -9.70 6.80 -15.59
N ALA A 211 -8.44 6.72 -16.02
CA ALA A 211 -8.07 5.89 -17.17
C ALA A 211 -8.21 4.39 -16.86
N THR A 212 -7.83 3.97 -15.65
CA THR A 212 -7.98 2.58 -15.18
C THR A 212 -9.47 2.22 -15.04
N ALA A 213 -10.26 3.07 -14.40
CA ALA A 213 -11.71 2.86 -14.24
C ALA A 213 -12.41 2.68 -15.59
N ARG A 214 -12.16 3.58 -16.54
CA ARG A 214 -12.72 3.50 -17.90
C ARG A 214 -12.31 2.22 -18.63
N ARG A 215 -11.06 1.81 -18.50
CA ARG A 215 -10.54 0.61 -19.16
C ARG A 215 -11.13 -0.67 -18.58
N LEU A 216 -11.35 -0.70 -17.28
CA LEU A 216 -12.03 -1.80 -16.59
C LEU A 216 -13.53 -1.83 -16.87
N GLY A 217 -14.14 -0.69 -17.22
CA GLY A 217 -15.59 -0.55 -17.38
C GLY A 217 -16.33 -0.34 -16.05
N ILE A 218 -15.62 0.14 -15.01
CA ILE A 218 -16.24 0.48 -13.72
C ILE A 218 -16.63 1.97 -13.71
N ALA A 219 -17.79 2.29 -13.14
CA ALA A 219 -18.26 3.65 -13.04
C ALA A 219 -17.40 4.47 -12.05
N GLU A 220 -17.15 5.75 -12.33
CA GLU A 220 -16.25 6.58 -11.53
C GLU A 220 -16.73 6.77 -10.09
N ASP A 221 -18.04 6.71 -9.83
CA ASP A 221 -18.64 6.76 -8.49
C ASP A 221 -18.43 5.49 -7.66
N HIS A 222 -18.00 4.40 -8.29
CA HIS A 222 -17.54 3.17 -7.64
C HIS A 222 -16.01 3.11 -7.45
N VAL A 223 -15.30 4.22 -7.70
CA VAL A 223 -13.84 4.33 -7.47
C VAL A 223 -13.56 5.20 -6.26
N VAL A 224 -12.79 4.69 -5.32
CA VAL A 224 -12.35 5.50 -4.18
C VAL A 224 -11.23 6.43 -4.61
N VAL A 225 -11.45 7.74 -4.47
CA VAL A 225 -10.49 8.80 -4.85
C VAL A 225 -10.17 9.64 -3.62
N THR A 226 -8.91 9.62 -3.19
CA THR A 226 -8.40 10.41 -2.05
C THR A 226 -7.16 11.24 -2.40
N VAL A 227 -6.60 11.06 -3.60
CA VAL A 227 -5.41 11.77 -4.06
C VAL A 227 -5.51 13.30 -3.98
N PRO A 228 -6.69 13.97 -4.16
CA PRO A 228 -6.77 15.41 -3.99
C PRO A 228 -6.55 15.89 -2.56
N LYS A 229 -6.72 15.00 -1.57
CA LYS A 229 -6.55 15.30 -0.14
C LYS A 229 -5.16 14.89 0.38
N HIS A 230 -4.68 13.74 -0.04
CA HIS A 230 -3.48 13.11 0.53
C HIS A 230 -2.25 13.19 -0.39
N GLY A 231 -2.44 13.48 -1.68
CA GLY A 231 -1.40 13.27 -2.68
C GLY A 231 -1.14 11.78 -2.93
N ASN A 232 -0.02 11.48 -3.57
CA ASN A 232 0.50 10.12 -3.72
C ASN A 232 1.36 9.76 -2.50
N THR A 233 0.80 9.01 -1.57
CA THR A 233 1.48 8.54 -0.35
C THR A 233 2.10 7.14 -0.52
N SER A 234 2.46 6.75 -1.75
CA SER A 234 3.10 5.47 -2.08
C SER A 234 2.38 4.27 -1.47
N ALA A 235 3.05 3.45 -0.63
CA ALA A 235 2.47 2.26 0.00
C ALA A 235 1.27 2.58 0.93
N ALA A 236 1.20 3.78 1.49
CA ALA A 236 0.10 4.18 2.37
C ALA A 236 -1.19 4.52 1.62
N SER A 237 -1.15 4.74 0.30
CA SER A 237 -2.27 5.31 -0.45
C SER A 237 -3.51 4.42 -0.49
N VAL A 238 -3.35 3.11 -0.69
CA VAL A 238 -4.47 2.15 -0.72
C VAL A 238 -5.12 2.02 0.65
N PRO A 239 -4.39 1.77 1.75
CA PRO A 239 -5.02 1.66 3.07
C PRO A 239 -5.64 2.98 3.55
N LEU A 240 -5.08 4.15 3.23
CA LEU A 240 -5.71 5.45 3.52
C LEU A 240 -7.01 5.65 2.73
N ALA A 241 -7.04 5.23 1.47
CA ALA A 241 -8.25 5.28 0.65
C ALA A 241 -9.33 4.34 1.19
N LEU A 242 -8.95 3.12 1.59
CA LEU A 242 -9.83 2.16 2.23
C LEU A 242 -10.41 2.71 3.55
N ASP A 243 -9.56 3.18 4.45
CA ASP A 243 -9.98 3.76 5.75
C ASP A 243 -10.95 4.93 5.54
N THR A 244 -10.64 5.84 4.61
CA THR A 244 -11.52 6.97 4.28
C THR A 244 -12.91 6.51 3.85
N ALA A 245 -12.99 5.53 2.93
CA ALA A 245 -14.27 5.06 2.40
C ALA A 245 -15.05 4.19 3.39
N VAL A 246 -14.38 3.53 4.32
CA VAL A 246 -15.04 2.81 5.43
C VAL A 246 -15.60 3.80 6.44
N ARG A 247 -14.83 4.80 6.86
CA ARG A 247 -15.26 5.79 7.87
C ARG A 247 -16.36 6.72 7.38
N ASP A 248 -16.39 7.06 6.09
CA ASP A 248 -17.47 7.88 5.53
C ASP A 248 -18.73 7.07 5.14
N GLY A 249 -18.73 5.75 5.37
CA GLY A 249 -19.86 4.85 5.20
C GLY A 249 -20.13 4.40 3.77
N ARG A 250 -19.26 4.73 2.80
CA ARG A 250 -19.36 4.21 1.42
C ARG A 250 -19.15 2.69 1.39
N ILE A 251 -18.08 2.21 2.07
CA ILE A 251 -17.78 0.79 2.15
C ILE A 251 -18.45 0.18 3.37
N ARG A 252 -19.16 -0.94 3.16
CA ARG A 252 -19.91 -1.66 4.20
C ARG A 252 -19.57 -3.15 4.18
N ARG A 253 -19.78 -3.81 5.32
CA ARG A 253 -19.57 -5.26 5.43
C ARG A 253 -20.37 -6.03 4.38
N GLY A 254 -19.75 -7.06 3.80
CA GLY A 254 -20.29 -7.91 2.76
C GLY A 254 -20.01 -7.44 1.33
N GLN A 255 -19.54 -6.21 1.13
CA GLN A 255 -19.21 -5.68 -0.20
C GLN A 255 -17.92 -6.28 -0.77
N LEU A 256 -17.89 -6.42 -2.10
CA LEU A 256 -16.74 -6.91 -2.86
C LEU A 256 -15.82 -5.74 -3.24
N LEU A 257 -14.61 -5.78 -2.74
CA LEU A 257 -13.59 -4.76 -2.95
C LEU A 257 -12.47 -5.29 -3.84
N LEU A 258 -12.08 -4.50 -4.83
CA LEU A 258 -10.91 -4.75 -5.67
C LEU A 258 -9.84 -3.71 -5.38
N LEU A 259 -8.80 -4.10 -4.64
CA LEU A 259 -7.64 -3.26 -4.33
C LEU A 259 -6.57 -3.52 -5.38
N THR A 260 -5.96 -2.45 -5.93
CA THR A 260 -4.90 -2.60 -6.91
C THR A 260 -3.85 -1.49 -6.81
N ALA A 261 -2.61 -1.84 -7.12
CA ALA A 261 -1.50 -0.89 -7.11
C ALA A 261 -0.44 -1.24 -8.16
N VAL A 262 0.33 -0.22 -8.53
CA VAL A 262 1.54 -0.30 -9.34
C VAL A 262 2.60 0.61 -8.74
N GLY A 263 3.84 0.18 -8.70
CA GLY A 263 4.96 0.92 -8.10
C GLY A 263 6.26 0.73 -8.84
N GLY A 264 7.24 1.55 -8.47
CA GLY A 264 8.61 1.44 -9.01
C GLY A 264 9.14 0.01 -8.90
N GLY A 265 9.92 -0.40 -9.90
CA GLY A 265 10.47 -1.74 -9.99
C GLY A 265 10.44 -2.28 -11.44
N PHE A 266 9.37 -2.42 -12.21
CA PHE A 266 8.02 -2.21 -11.70
C PHE A 266 7.49 -3.41 -10.96
N THR A 267 6.68 -3.13 -9.96
CA THR A 267 5.83 -4.11 -9.30
C THR A 267 4.37 -3.71 -9.50
N TRP A 268 3.46 -4.68 -9.58
CA TRP A 268 2.02 -4.41 -9.57
C TRP A 268 1.26 -5.59 -8.98
N GLY A 269 0.04 -5.34 -8.56
CA GLY A 269 -0.79 -6.39 -8.00
C GLY A 269 -2.21 -5.97 -7.74
N ALA A 270 -3.06 -6.97 -7.52
CA ALA A 270 -4.43 -6.81 -7.09
C ALA A 270 -4.76 -7.80 -5.96
N VAL A 271 -5.62 -7.36 -5.08
CA VAL A 271 -6.28 -8.18 -4.04
C VAL A 271 -7.77 -8.03 -4.21
N LEU A 272 -8.46 -9.16 -4.32
CA LEU A 272 -9.91 -9.23 -4.30
C LEU A 272 -10.36 -9.72 -2.92
N LEU A 273 -11.23 -8.97 -2.27
CA LEU A 273 -11.71 -9.32 -0.93
C LEU A 273 -13.18 -8.97 -0.74
N ARG A 274 -13.83 -9.68 0.17
CA ARG A 274 -15.15 -9.36 0.73
C ARG A 274 -14.95 -8.74 2.11
N PHE A 275 -15.41 -7.48 2.23
CA PHE A 275 -15.16 -6.67 3.44
C PHE A 275 -16.01 -7.08 4.63
#